data_46b8a0f9e06f097a4fccca8cb0c13bfe
#
_entry.id   46b8a0f9e06f097a4fccca8cb0c13bfe
#
_cell.length_a   1.000
_cell.length_b   1.000
_cell.length_c   1.000
_cell.angle_alpha   90.00
_cell.angle_beta   90.00
_cell.angle_gamma   90.00
#
_symmetry.space_group_name_H-M   'P 1'
#
loop_
_entity.id
_entity.type
_entity.pdbx_description
1 polymer ?
#
loop_
_entity_poly.entity_id
_entity_poly.type
_entity_poly.pdbx_seq_one_letter_code
_entity_poly.pdbx_strand_id
1 'polypeptide(L)'
;IVTTMLQQQVKDYLLRLIQEFFKKLQLLMEKGSKVNEAEKLSIINDCHAFFSNSFAVSDTDNTEIIIEKVKDKDLLDLYVKLLLTEFEVTSRNKEKLSIVLELIEYLQNTDATFSWERTILREDILRILDENNK
;
A
#
# COMPACT_ATOMS: atom_id res chain seq x y z
N ILE A 1 -1.62 16.54 25.63
CA ILE A 1 -0.19 16.43 25.33
C ILE A 1 0.26 14.97 25.47
N VAL A 2 -0.06 14.33 26.60
CA VAL A 2 0.30 12.91 26.82
C VAL A 2 -0.36 12.01 25.76
N THR A 3 -1.63 12.27 25.44
CA THR A 3 -2.36 11.50 24.44
C THR A 3 -1.71 11.63 23.06
N THR A 4 -1.27 12.86 22.70
CA THR A 4 -0.60 13.10 21.42
C THR A 4 0.74 12.35 21.31
N MET A 5 1.50 12.31 22.41
CA MET A 5 2.77 11.59 22.47
C MET A 5 2.56 10.09 22.33
N LEU A 6 1.53 9.54 22.98
CA LEU A 6 1.19 8.13 22.86
C LEU A 6 0.76 7.77 21.44
N GLN A 7 -0.03 8.64 20.78
CA GLN A 7 -0.44 8.43 19.40
C GLN A 7 0.76 8.43 18.46
N GLN A 8 1.72 9.32 18.68
CA GLN A 8 2.93 9.37 17.87
C GLN A 8 3.78 8.10 18.05
N GLN A 9 3.91 7.62 19.27
CA GLN A 9 4.65 6.38 19.55
C GLN A 9 4.00 5.17 18.90
N VAL A 10 2.67 5.10 18.94
CA VAL A 10 1.92 4.02 18.28
C VAL A 10 2.12 4.10 16.77
N LYS A 11 2.03 5.29 16.19
CA LYS A 11 2.26 5.49 14.76
C LYS A 11 3.67 5.03 14.37
N ASP A 12 4.70 5.43 15.12
CA ASP A 12 6.08 5.05 14.84
C ASP A 12 6.27 3.53 14.90
N TYR A 13 5.64 2.89 15.87
CA TYR A 13 5.66 1.44 16.01
C TYR A 13 5.00 0.75 14.80
N LEU A 14 3.82 1.24 14.41
CA LEU A 14 3.09 0.67 13.27
C LEU A 14 3.86 0.84 11.95
N LEU A 15 4.47 2.01 11.74
CA LEU A 15 5.29 2.25 10.56
C LEU A 15 6.47 1.28 10.51
N ARG A 16 7.15 1.08 11.63
CA ARG A 16 8.28 0.16 11.70
C ARG A 16 7.87 -1.26 11.38
N LEU A 17 6.74 -1.69 11.92
CA LEU A 17 6.25 -3.04 11.72
C LEU A 17 5.93 -3.33 10.25
N ILE A 18 5.19 -2.43 9.61
CA ILE A 18 4.82 -2.62 8.19
C ILE A 18 6.04 -2.49 7.27
N GLN A 19 6.99 -1.61 7.60
CA GLN A 19 8.21 -1.46 6.82
C GLN A 19 9.06 -2.74 6.85
N GLU A 20 9.07 -3.47 7.97
CA GLU A 20 9.76 -4.74 8.05
C GLU A 20 9.13 -5.80 7.13
N PHE A 21 7.80 -5.82 7.04
CA PHE A 21 7.12 -6.71 6.10
C PHE A 21 7.52 -6.41 4.66
N PHE A 22 7.54 -5.13 4.29
CA PHE A 22 7.94 -4.72 2.94
C PHE A 22 9.40 -5.05 2.65
N LYS A 23 10.27 -4.91 3.62
CA LYS A 23 11.67 -5.26 3.47
C LYS A 23 11.85 -6.74 3.17
N LYS A 24 11.14 -7.60 3.89
CA LYS A 24 11.15 -9.05 3.65
C LYS A 24 10.62 -9.38 2.26
N LEU A 25 9.54 -8.73 1.86
CA LEU A 25 8.92 -8.94 0.56
C LEU A 25 9.88 -8.53 -0.56
N GLN A 26 10.55 -7.40 -0.41
CA GLN A 26 11.51 -6.90 -1.39
C GLN A 26 12.68 -7.88 -1.57
N LEU A 27 13.19 -8.43 -0.47
CA LEU A 27 14.27 -9.42 -0.54
C LEU A 27 13.84 -10.67 -1.32
N LEU A 28 12.60 -11.13 -1.14
CA LEU A 28 12.08 -12.26 -1.88
C LEU A 28 11.90 -11.94 -3.36
N MET A 29 11.46 -10.72 -3.68
CA MET A 29 11.29 -10.30 -5.07
C MET A 29 12.62 -10.19 -5.81
N GLU A 30 13.67 -9.73 -5.12
CA GLU A 30 15.01 -9.63 -5.71
C GLU A 30 15.59 -10.99 -6.09
N LYS A 31 15.21 -12.04 -5.38
CA LYS A 31 15.67 -13.39 -5.69
C LYS A 31 15.05 -13.96 -6.96
N GLY A 32 13.96 -13.37 -7.45
CA GLY A 32 13.37 -13.67 -8.75
C GLY A 32 12.89 -15.10 -8.95
N SER A 33 12.74 -15.88 -7.90
CA SER A 33 12.40 -17.29 -7.99
C SER A 33 10.90 -17.52 -7.80
N LYS A 34 10.32 -18.35 -8.66
CA LYS A 34 8.93 -18.79 -8.49
C LYS A 34 8.71 -19.61 -7.22
N VAL A 35 9.79 -20.22 -6.71
CA VAL A 35 9.74 -21.04 -5.48
C VAL A 35 9.27 -20.20 -4.28
N ASN A 36 9.48 -18.88 -4.33
CA ASN A 36 9.14 -17.99 -3.22
C ASN A 36 7.75 -17.35 -3.35
N GLU A 37 6.93 -17.75 -4.32
CA GLU A 37 5.59 -17.16 -4.49
C GLU A 37 4.69 -17.36 -3.29
N ALA A 38 4.73 -18.55 -2.67
CA ALA A 38 3.94 -18.82 -1.47
C ALA A 38 4.35 -17.92 -0.32
N GLU A 39 5.67 -17.68 -0.16
CA GLU A 39 6.18 -16.79 0.87
C GLU A 39 5.79 -15.34 0.60
N LYS A 40 5.85 -14.89 -0.67
CA LYS A 40 5.43 -13.56 -1.05
C LYS A 40 3.96 -13.33 -0.72
N LEU A 41 3.12 -14.29 -1.07
CA LEU A 41 1.67 -14.22 -0.78
C LEU A 41 1.41 -14.20 0.72
N SER A 42 2.17 -14.98 1.49
CA SER A 42 2.04 -14.99 2.94
C SER A 42 2.35 -13.61 3.53
N ILE A 43 3.43 -12.96 3.06
CA ILE A 43 3.80 -11.63 3.54
C ILE A 43 2.75 -10.60 3.12
N ILE A 44 2.24 -10.68 1.88
CA ILE A 44 1.18 -9.80 1.40
C ILE A 44 -0.07 -9.94 2.28
N ASN A 45 -0.44 -11.17 2.62
CA ASN A 45 -1.58 -11.42 3.49
C ASN A 45 -1.33 -10.87 4.90
N ASP A 46 -0.10 -10.97 5.41
CA ASP A 46 0.25 -10.39 6.70
C ASP A 46 0.13 -8.87 6.68
N CYS A 47 0.51 -8.23 5.56
CA CYS A 47 0.34 -6.78 5.40
C CYS A 47 -1.14 -6.40 5.37
N HIS A 48 -1.97 -7.16 4.67
CA HIS A 48 -3.42 -6.92 4.68
C HIS A 48 -4.00 -7.08 6.08
N ALA A 49 -3.57 -8.12 6.81
CA ALA A 49 -4.00 -8.33 8.19
C ALA A 49 -3.59 -7.17 9.09
N PHE A 50 -2.40 -6.60 8.86
CA PHE A 50 -1.95 -5.42 9.60
C PHE A 50 -2.93 -4.26 9.44
N PHE A 51 -3.32 -3.93 8.20
CA PHE A 51 -4.26 -2.83 7.96
C PHE A 51 -5.66 -3.16 8.46
N SER A 52 -6.09 -4.41 8.33
CA SER A 52 -7.39 -4.84 8.83
C SER A 52 -7.47 -4.75 10.36
N ASN A 53 -6.45 -5.25 11.04
CA ASN A 53 -6.42 -5.30 12.51
C ASN A 53 -6.19 -3.92 13.13
N SER A 54 -5.35 -3.10 12.50
CA SER A 54 -4.98 -1.79 13.06
C SER A 54 -5.98 -0.70 12.70
N PHE A 55 -6.60 -0.76 11.53
CA PHE A 55 -7.44 0.32 11.00
C PHE A 55 -8.82 -0.16 10.53
N ALA A 56 -9.12 -1.43 10.67
CA ALA A 56 -10.39 -2.02 10.22
C ALA A 56 -10.63 -1.86 8.71
N VAL A 57 -9.56 -1.78 7.91
CA VAL A 57 -9.66 -1.72 6.46
C VAL A 57 -10.17 -3.05 5.93
N SER A 58 -11.19 -3.01 5.09
CA SER A 58 -11.80 -4.17 4.47
C SER A 58 -11.50 -4.21 2.97
N ASP A 59 -11.50 -5.41 2.41
CA ASP A 59 -11.29 -5.64 0.99
C ASP A 59 -12.33 -4.94 0.11
N THR A 60 -13.50 -4.64 0.67
CA THR A 60 -14.60 -3.98 -0.04
C THR A 60 -14.64 -2.47 0.14
N ASP A 61 -13.71 -1.90 0.92
CA ASP A 61 -13.70 -0.47 1.17
C ASP A 61 -13.31 0.30 -0.09
N ASN A 62 -14.00 1.43 -0.32
CA ASN A 62 -13.64 2.34 -1.41
C ASN A 62 -12.55 3.31 -0.94
N THR A 63 -12.07 4.16 -1.86
CA THR A 63 -10.99 5.10 -1.59
C THR A 63 -11.30 6.03 -0.41
N GLU A 64 -12.49 6.61 -0.37
CA GLU A 64 -12.88 7.54 0.69
C GLU A 64 -12.88 6.88 2.06
N ILE A 65 -13.38 5.66 2.14
CA ILE A 65 -13.43 4.91 3.39
C ILE A 65 -12.02 4.56 3.86
N ILE A 66 -11.15 4.16 2.94
CA ILE A 66 -9.75 3.84 3.27
C ILE A 66 -9.05 5.07 3.83
N ILE A 67 -9.22 6.23 3.19
CA ILE A 67 -8.62 7.48 3.65
C ILE A 67 -9.12 7.83 5.05
N GLU A 68 -10.41 7.68 5.29
CA GLU A 68 -11.01 7.97 6.58
C GLU A 68 -10.51 7.05 7.69
N LYS A 69 -10.33 5.77 7.38
CA LYS A 69 -9.88 4.77 8.36
C LYS A 69 -8.40 4.89 8.68
N VAL A 70 -7.55 5.06 7.68
CA VAL A 70 -6.09 5.09 7.87
C VAL A 70 -5.61 6.46 8.31
N LYS A 71 -6.08 7.54 7.66
CA LYS A 71 -5.79 8.95 7.96
C LYS A 71 -4.34 9.39 7.79
N ASP A 72 -3.37 8.57 8.09
CA ASP A 72 -1.96 8.93 8.06
C ASP A 72 -1.39 8.77 6.65
N LYS A 73 -0.72 9.81 6.15
CA LYS A 73 -0.20 9.85 4.79
C LYS A 73 0.88 8.81 4.53
N ASP A 74 1.77 8.61 5.51
CA ASP A 74 2.84 7.62 5.36
C ASP A 74 2.30 6.21 5.29
N LEU A 75 1.28 5.91 6.10
CA LEU A 75 0.63 4.61 6.09
C LEU A 75 -0.19 4.41 4.82
N LEU A 76 -0.81 5.48 4.30
CA LEU A 76 -1.51 5.41 3.02
C LEU A 76 -0.55 5.12 1.87
N ASP A 77 0.65 5.73 1.87
CA ASP A 77 1.69 5.41 0.88
C ASP A 77 2.07 3.93 0.91
N LEU A 78 2.19 3.36 2.11
CA LEU A 78 2.50 1.95 2.26
C LEU A 78 1.34 1.06 1.80
N TYR A 79 0.11 1.49 2.03
CA TYR A 79 -1.06 0.76 1.53
C TYR A 79 -1.12 0.75 0.01
N VAL A 80 -0.78 1.88 -0.62
CA VAL A 80 -0.65 1.97 -2.08
C VAL A 80 0.38 0.96 -2.59
N LYS A 81 1.54 0.91 -1.96
CA LYS A 81 2.59 -0.04 -2.32
C LYS A 81 2.13 -1.47 -2.15
N LEU A 82 1.38 -1.76 -1.09
CA LEU A 82 0.85 -3.10 -0.85
C LEU A 82 -0.07 -3.55 -1.98
N LEU A 83 -1.03 -2.70 -2.36
CA LEU A 83 -1.97 -3.05 -3.42
C LEU A 83 -1.28 -3.24 -4.77
N LEU A 84 -0.32 -2.37 -5.07
CA LEU A 84 0.43 -2.47 -6.32
C LEU A 84 1.31 -3.72 -6.35
N THR A 85 1.99 -4.02 -5.24
CA THR A 85 2.83 -5.21 -5.12
C THR A 85 2.00 -6.48 -5.24
N GLU A 86 0.82 -6.50 -4.63
CA GLU A 86 -0.10 -7.62 -4.76
C GLU A 86 -0.46 -7.87 -6.23
N PHE A 87 -0.76 -6.80 -6.97
CA PHE A 87 -1.05 -6.92 -8.39
C PHE A 87 0.17 -7.46 -9.16
N GLU A 88 1.36 -6.95 -8.87
CA GLU A 88 2.59 -7.39 -9.55
C GLU A 88 2.88 -8.86 -9.31
N VAL A 89 2.64 -9.35 -8.10
CA VAL A 89 2.93 -10.74 -7.74
C VAL A 89 1.85 -11.69 -8.25
N THR A 90 0.58 -11.32 -8.14
CA THR A 90 -0.55 -12.22 -8.40
C THR A 90 -1.24 -11.99 -9.73
N SER A 91 -1.08 -10.83 -10.33
CA SER A 91 -1.85 -10.34 -11.48
C SER A 91 -3.36 -10.35 -11.23
N ARG A 92 -3.75 -10.33 -9.96
CA ARG A 92 -5.14 -10.33 -9.53
C ARG A 92 -5.53 -8.95 -9.01
N ASN A 93 -6.84 -8.74 -8.86
CA ASN A 93 -7.39 -7.51 -8.29
C ASN A 93 -7.02 -6.27 -9.08
N LYS A 94 -7.05 -6.38 -10.41
CA LYS A 94 -6.79 -5.25 -11.30
C LYS A 94 -7.72 -4.08 -11.02
N GLU A 95 -8.94 -4.37 -10.60
CA GLU A 95 -9.92 -3.35 -10.22
C GLU A 95 -9.43 -2.49 -9.04
N LYS A 96 -8.53 -3.02 -8.22
CA LYS A 96 -7.92 -2.26 -7.13
C LYS A 96 -6.95 -1.19 -7.62
N LEU A 97 -6.47 -1.28 -8.86
CA LEU A 97 -5.58 -0.27 -9.43
C LEU A 97 -6.25 1.09 -9.53
N SER A 98 -7.57 1.13 -9.75
CA SER A 98 -8.32 2.39 -9.73
C SER A 98 -8.28 3.04 -8.36
N ILE A 99 -8.40 2.24 -7.29
CA ILE A 99 -8.29 2.73 -5.92
C ILE A 99 -6.88 3.23 -5.65
N VAL A 100 -5.86 2.49 -6.09
CA VAL A 100 -4.47 2.91 -5.95
C VAL A 100 -4.24 4.26 -6.61
N LEU A 101 -4.75 4.44 -7.83
CA LEU A 101 -4.63 5.70 -8.56
C LEU A 101 -5.30 6.85 -7.81
N GLU A 102 -6.50 6.63 -7.31
CA GLU A 102 -7.22 7.65 -6.53
C GLU A 102 -6.49 8.02 -5.23
N LEU A 103 -5.91 7.02 -4.56
CA LEU A 103 -5.11 7.27 -3.35
C LEU A 103 -3.86 8.09 -3.66
N ILE A 104 -3.17 7.78 -4.76
CA ILE A 104 -1.99 8.54 -5.18
C ILE A 104 -2.37 9.98 -5.47
N GLU A 105 -3.47 10.21 -6.19
CA GLU A 105 -3.93 11.55 -6.50
C GLU A 105 -4.31 12.33 -5.23
N TYR A 106 -4.98 11.67 -4.30
CA TYR A 106 -5.29 12.29 -3.01
C TYR A 106 -4.02 12.69 -2.27
N LEU A 107 -3.03 11.81 -2.21
CA LEU A 107 -1.77 12.08 -1.51
C LEU A 107 -0.99 13.22 -2.16
N GLN A 108 -0.92 13.27 -3.49
CA GLN A 108 -0.24 14.35 -4.18
C GLN A 108 -0.93 15.69 -3.99
N ASN A 109 -2.25 15.69 -3.91
CA ASN A 109 -3.03 16.93 -3.74
C ASN A 109 -3.01 17.45 -2.31
N THR A 110 -2.83 16.57 -1.33
CA THR A 110 -2.93 16.96 0.10
C THR A 110 -1.61 17.03 0.82
N ASP A 111 -0.55 16.39 0.27
CA ASP A 111 0.77 16.40 0.86
C ASP A 111 1.52 17.63 0.35
N ALA A 112 2.10 18.42 1.26
CA ALA A 112 2.89 19.60 0.91
C ALA A 112 4.21 19.22 0.22
N THR A 113 4.67 17.98 0.38
CA THR A 113 5.94 17.51 -0.19
C THR A 113 5.67 16.79 -1.51
N PHE A 114 6.38 17.23 -2.56
CA PHE A 114 6.30 16.57 -3.87
C PHE A 114 6.98 15.20 -3.78
N SER A 115 6.37 14.18 -4.39
CA SER A 115 6.92 12.84 -4.41
C SER A 115 7.08 12.34 -5.85
N TRP A 116 8.34 12.16 -6.26
CA TRP A 116 8.66 11.54 -7.55
C TRP A 116 8.19 10.09 -7.62
N GLU A 117 8.29 9.38 -6.50
CA GLU A 117 7.85 7.99 -6.43
C GLU A 117 6.37 7.86 -6.76
N ARG A 118 5.53 8.73 -6.20
CA ARG A 118 4.09 8.73 -6.50
C ARG A 118 3.82 9.03 -7.99
N THR A 119 4.57 9.95 -8.56
CA THR A 119 4.43 10.30 -9.97
C THR A 119 4.75 9.10 -10.87
N ILE A 120 5.84 8.38 -10.58
CA ILE A 120 6.24 7.21 -11.33
C ILE A 120 5.19 6.10 -11.19
N LEU A 121 4.71 5.85 -9.98
CA LEU A 121 3.68 4.83 -9.73
C LEU A 121 2.39 5.17 -10.47
N ARG A 122 2.00 6.43 -10.46
CA ARG A 122 0.80 6.89 -11.18
C ARG A 122 0.90 6.60 -12.68
N GLU A 123 2.04 6.94 -13.28
CA GLU A 123 2.26 6.69 -14.70
C GLU A 123 2.24 5.19 -15.02
N ASP A 124 2.84 4.37 -14.17
CA ASP A 124 2.86 2.92 -14.34
C ASP A 124 1.43 2.35 -14.29
N ILE A 125 0.63 2.81 -13.34
CA ILE A 125 -0.75 2.35 -13.20
C ILE A 125 -1.59 2.75 -14.41
N LEU A 126 -1.45 4.01 -14.87
CA LEU A 126 -2.17 4.48 -16.05
C LEU A 126 -1.81 3.67 -17.29
N ARG A 127 -0.54 3.29 -17.44
CA ARG A 127 -0.09 2.45 -18.53
C ARG A 127 -0.73 1.07 -18.47
N ILE A 128 -0.74 0.45 -17.30
CA ILE A 128 -1.34 -0.87 -17.10
C ILE A 128 -2.84 -0.84 -17.44
N LEU A 129 -3.55 0.19 -16.98
CA LEU A 129 -4.97 0.34 -17.24
C LEU A 129 -5.25 0.57 -18.74
N ASP A 130 -4.40 1.35 -19.42
CA ASP A 130 -4.54 1.61 -20.84
C ASP A 130 -4.30 0.35 -21.67
N GLU A 131 -3.24 -0.41 -21.38
CA GLU A 131 -2.93 -1.64 -22.09
C GLU A 131 -4.08 -2.65 -22.06
N ASN A 132 -4.84 -2.66 -20.98
CA ASN A 132 -5.93 -3.61 -20.81
C ASN A 132 -7.25 -3.16 -21.42
N ASN A 133 -7.33 -1.92 -21.89
CA ASN A 133 -8.49 -1.40 -22.61
C ASN A 133 -8.38 -1.57 -24.13
N LYS A 134 -7.26 -2.13 -24.57
CA LYS A 134 -7.05 -2.50 -25.97
C LYS A 134 -7.35 -3.99 -26.12
#